data_d7e2eb73aba646fe68cb9c84179a3c36
#
_entry.id   d7e2eb73aba646fe68cb9c84179a3c36
#
_cell.length_a   1.000
_cell.length_b   1.000
_cell.length_c   1.000
_cell.angle_alpha   90.00
_cell.angle_beta   90.00
_cell.angle_gamma   90.00
#
_symmetry.space_group_name_H-M   'P 1'
#
loop_
_entity.id
_entity.type
_entity.pdbx_description
1 polymer ?
#
loop_
_entity_poly.entity_id
_entity_poly.type
_entity_poly.pdbx_seq_one_letter_code
_entity_poly.pdbx_strand_id
1 'polypeptide(L)'
;MKFSRRHLMQTAGALPLAGAASAAEATPDYLAQLGVAPIINAAGVYTMMTASLMRPECVRAIAAMSTKFVRLDELHDAVGKKIAKLLGAEAAMVPSGAAAALTVGTAGVLTGTNPDFIQRIPDLTGMKTEVIIQKSHRFPYDHMVRNCGVKLVEVETREQLVKAIGPQTAMLLFLNKADHLGQVKMKEFVAIGKQYKVPTFNDAAADVPPVENLLNPIKLGFDLVCCSGGKGIRGPQSAGLLAGRADLIRAARLNTSPNSDTIGRCCKVNKEEMVSMMVALESFLNEDHKALWKEWETRVETMRRTLSRVRGLKATPFVPEIANSVPHLRVQWDGKKLGLTELDVMKQLREGQPSIELVPTNPKPGEGVEIASWMLQPGEAEIVAGRMEEILGPKA
;
A
#
# COMPACT_ATOMS: atom_id res chain seq x y z
N MET A 1 -16.00 -33.04 -62.48
CA MET A 1 -16.26 -34.05 -61.49
C MET A 1 -16.82 -33.38 -60.24
N LYS A 2 -18.08 -33.62 -59.89
CA LYS A 2 -18.74 -33.04 -58.70
C LYS A 2 -18.48 -33.96 -57.55
N PHE A 3 -17.72 -33.53 -56.56
CA PHE A 3 -17.54 -34.25 -55.27
C PHE A 3 -18.74 -34.02 -54.41
N SER A 4 -19.45 -35.14 -54.06
CA SER A 4 -20.61 -35.16 -53.20
C SER A 4 -20.21 -35.04 -51.73
N ARG A 5 -20.93 -34.19 -50.96
CA ARG A 5 -20.81 -34.00 -49.50
C ARG A 5 -20.93 -35.25 -48.64
N ARG A 6 -21.28 -36.39 -49.22
CA ARG A 6 -21.50 -37.66 -48.50
C ARG A 6 -20.23 -38.50 -48.26
N HIS A 7 -19.11 -38.20 -48.90
CA HIS A 7 -17.86 -38.95 -48.75
C HIS A 7 -16.93 -38.41 -47.69
N LEU A 8 -17.28 -37.25 -47.03
CA LEU A 8 -16.45 -36.62 -45.96
C LEU A 8 -16.80 -37.09 -44.54
N MET A 9 -17.80 -37.94 -44.35
CA MET A 9 -18.26 -38.37 -43.01
C MET A 9 -17.92 -39.80 -42.64
N GLN A 10 -17.11 -40.52 -43.42
CA GLN A 10 -16.81 -41.93 -43.09
C GLN A 10 -15.36 -42.23 -42.75
N THR A 11 -14.52 -41.23 -42.48
CA THR A 11 -13.14 -41.42 -41.97
C THR A 11 -12.87 -40.66 -40.67
N ALA A 12 -13.88 -40.55 -39.80
CA ALA A 12 -13.63 -40.17 -38.41
C ALA A 12 -13.25 -41.44 -37.60
N GLY A 13 -12.05 -41.93 -37.87
CA GLY A 13 -11.43 -42.95 -37.02
C GLY A 13 -11.20 -42.33 -35.64
N ALA A 14 -11.71 -43.07 -34.60
CA ALA A 14 -11.45 -42.72 -33.22
C ALA A 14 -9.95 -42.65 -32.92
N LEU A 15 -9.44 -41.43 -32.81
CA LEU A 15 -8.16 -41.16 -32.20
C LEU A 15 -8.40 -41.35 -30.69
N PRO A 16 -7.61 -42.19 -29.99
CA PRO A 16 -7.65 -42.25 -28.54
C PRO A 16 -7.24 -40.88 -28.01
N LEU A 17 -8.13 -40.19 -27.29
CA LEU A 17 -7.80 -39.12 -26.40
C LEU A 17 -6.91 -39.68 -25.30
N ALA A 18 -5.64 -39.95 -25.61
CA ALA A 18 -4.60 -40.02 -24.62
C ALA A 18 -4.51 -38.61 -24.02
N GLY A 19 -5.15 -38.43 -22.87
CA GLY A 19 -4.95 -37.27 -22.05
C GLY A 19 -3.47 -37.19 -21.69
N ALA A 20 -2.73 -36.43 -22.48
CA ALA A 20 -1.45 -35.92 -22.03
C ALA A 20 -1.77 -35.00 -20.86
N ALA A 21 -1.70 -35.52 -19.65
CA ALA A 21 -1.51 -34.70 -18.48
C ALA A 21 -0.20 -33.94 -18.77
N SER A 22 -0.32 -32.71 -19.26
CA SER A 22 0.81 -31.78 -19.34
C SER A 22 1.37 -31.73 -17.93
N ALA A 23 2.55 -32.35 -17.75
CA ALA A 23 3.35 -32.11 -16.55
C ALA A 23 3.49 -30.57 -16.50
N ALA A 24 2.93 -29.95 -15.44
CA ALA A 24 3.06 -28.53 -15.25
C ALA A 24 4.57 -28.23 -15.31
N GLU A 25 5.01 -27.51 -16.31
CA GLU A 25 6.39 -27.06 -16.42
C GLU A 25 6.75 -26.38 -15.09
N ALA A 26 7.84 -26.84 -14.46
CA ALA A 26 8.30 -26.25 -13.21
C ALA A 26 8.55 -24.76 -13.46
N THR A 27 7.92 -23.91 -12.64
CA THR A 27 8.11 -22.45 -12.75
C THR A 27 9.61 -22.15 -12.59
N PRO A 28 10.23 -21.45 -13.54
CA PRO A 28 11.64 -21.11 -13.44
C PRO A 28 11.96 -20.30 -12.16
N ASP A 29 13.06 -20.60 -11.51
CA ASP A 29 13.55 -19.76 -10.41
C ASP A 29 14.24 -18.52 -10.99
N TYR A 30 13.46 -17.46 -11.15
CA TYR A 30 13.96 -16.19 -11.70
C TYR A 30 14.95 -15.49 -10.77
N LEU A 31 14.83 -15.65 -9.44
CA LEU A 31 15.78 -15.04 -8.50
C LEU A 31 17.15 -15.69 -8.61
N ALA A 32 17.20 -17.01 -8.67
CA ALA A 32 18.45 -17.71 -8.92
C ALA A 32 19.09 -17.34 -10.26
N GLN A 33 18.28 -17.23 -11.33
CA GLN A 33 18.76 -16.80 -12.66
C GLN A 33 19.36 -15.38 -12.66
N LEU A 34 18.81 -14.49 -11.82
CA LEU A 34 19.24 -13.09 -11.71
C LEU A 34 20.33 -12.89 -10.65
N GLY A 35 20.71 -13.92 -9.89
CA GLY A 35 21.66 -13.81 -8.80
C GLY A 35 21.14 -12.96 -7.62
N VAL A 36 19.82 -12.90 -7.43
CA VAL A 36 19.17 -12.17 -6.33
C VAL A 36 18.71 -13.15 -5.27
N ALA A 37 19.16 -12.95 -4.03
CA ALA A 37 18.73 -13.78 -2.91
C ALA A 37 17.36 -13.35 -2.39
N PRO A 38 16.43 -14.27 -2.09
CA PRO A 38 15.23 -13.96 -1.35
C PRO A 38 15.55 -13.56 0.09
N ILE A 39 14.66 -12.79 0.72
CA ILE A 39 14.80 -12.34 2.10
C ILE A 39 13.65 -12.84 2.97
N ILE A 40 13.91 -13.02 4.26
CA ILE A 40 12.87 -13.10 5.28
C ILE A 40 12.48 -11.66 5.66
N ASN A 41 11.24 -11.30 5.40
CA ASN A 41 10.74 -9.94 5.67
C ASN A 41 10.22 -9.81 7.11
N ALA A 42 11.12 -9.52 8.03
CA ALA A 42 10.81 -9.15 9.41
C ALA A 42 10.73 -7.61 9.59
N ALA A 43 10.68 -6.87 8.49
CA ALA A 43 10.57 -5.41 8.47
C ALA A 43 9.12 -4.92 8.40
N GLY A 44 8.25 -5.60 7.65
CA GLY A 44 6.89 -5.15 7.34
C GLY A 44 6.75 -4.63 5.90
N VAL A 45 5.74 -3.79 5.66
CA VAL A 45 5.29 -3.41 4.29
C VAL A 45 6.04 -2.22 3.70
N TYR A 46 7.35 -2.18 3.86
CA TYR A 46 8.19 -1.14 3.24
C TYR A 46 8.41 -1.43 1.75
N THR A 47 8.26 -0.40 0.91
CA THR A 47 8.40 -0.54 -0.55
C THR A 47 9.74 -1.13 -0.98
N MET A 48 10.84 -0.77 -0.29
CA MET A 48 12.17 -1.28 -0.57
C MET A 48 12.34 -2.79 -0.29
N MET A 49 11.46 -3.36 0.55
CA MET A 49 11.36 -4.82 0.83
C MET A 49 10.22 -5.46 0.01
N THR A 50 9.83 -4.86 -1.12
CA THR A 50 8.71 -5.29 -1.97
C THR A 50 7.33 -5.30 -1.30
N ALA A 51 7.20 -4.63 -0.17
CA ALA A 51 6.01 -4.44 0.65
C ALA A 51 5.41 -5.75 1.18
N SER A 52 4.42 -6.35 0.51
CA SER A 52 3.78 -7.59 0.94
C SER A 52 3.71 -8.61 -0.20
N LEU A 53 3.62 -9.88 0.14
CA LEU A 53 3.31 -10.92 -0.83
C LEU A 53 1.83 -10.81 -1.22
N MET A 54 1.56 -10.81 -2.53
CA MET A 54 0.20 -10.80 -3.04
C MET A 54 -0.58 -12.04 -2.59
N ARG A 55 -1.88 -11.85 -2.39
CA ARG A 55 -2.81 -12.95 -2.13
C ARG A 55 -2.87 -13.91 -3.33
N PRO A 56 -3.03 -15.22 -3.14
CA PRO A 56 -3.12 -16.18 -4.24
C PRO A 56 -4.23 -15.86 -5.25
N GLU A 57 -5.38 -15.36 -4.79
CA GLU A 57 -6.48 -14.93 -5.64
C GLU A 57 -6.13 -13.70 -6.50
N CYS A 58 -5.26 -12.82 -6.01
CA CYS A 58 -4.75 -11.70 -6.77
C CYS A 58 -3.85 -12.16 -7.93
N VAL A 59 -2.98 -13.13 -7.66
CA VAL A 59 -2.12 -13.75 -8.69
C VAL A 59 -2.99 -14.43 -9.78
N ARG A 60 -4.03 -15.18 -9.37
CA ARG A 60 -4.98 -15.77 -10.31
C ARG A 60 -5.71 -14.72 -11.16
N ALA A 61 -6.12 -13.59 -10.54
CA ALA A 61 -6.77 -12.50 -11.26
C ALA A 61 -5.83 -11.87 -12.30
N ILE A 62 -4.57 -11.64 -11.98
CA ILE A 62 -3.53 -11.17 -12.91
C ILE A 62 -3.41 -12.13 -14.09
N ALA A 63 -3.21 -13.42 -13.84
CA ALA A 63 -3.07 -14.44 -14.86
C ALA A 63 -4.32 -14.51 -15.79
N ALA A 64 -5.52 -14.44 -15.20
CA ALA A 64 -6.77 -14.48 -15.96
C ALA A 64 -6.94 -13.25 -16.86
N MET A 65 -6.54 -12.07 -16.40
CA MET A 65 -6.67 -10.82 -17.16
C MET A 65 -5.57 -10.63 -18.21
N SER A 66 -4.39 -11.23 -18.02
CA SER A 66 -3.27 -11.08 -18.97
C SER A 66 -3.58 -11.57 -20.38
N THR A 67 -4.51 -12.52 -20.52
CA THR A 67 -4.92 -13.14 -21.79
C THR A 67 -6.16 -12.51 -22.44
N LYS A 68 -6.65 -11.36 -21.93
CA LYS A 68 -7.88 -10.71 -22.40
C LYS A 68 -7.62 -9.29 -22.89
N PHE A 69 -8.30 -8.90 -23.96
CA PHE A 69 -8.43 -7.50 -24.36
C PHE A 69 -9.74 -6.93 -23.82
N VAL A 70 -9.69 -5.71 -23.31
CA VAL A 70 -10.87 -4.98 -22.80
C VAL A 70 -10.72 -3.49 -23.13
N ARG A 71 -11.82 -2.76 -23.16
CA ARG A 71 -11.78 -1.29 -23.15
C ARG A 71 -11.42 -0.81 -21.74
N LEU A 72 -10.34 -0.04 -21.65
CA LEU A 72 -9.76 0.31 -20.36
C LEU A 72 -10.65 1.25 -19.55
N ASP A 73 -11.36 2.15 -20.20
CA ASP A 73 -12.33 3.06 -19.58
C ASP A 73 -13.52 2.30 -18.97
N GLU A 74 -14.12 1.36 -19.73
CA GLU A 74 -15.20 0.49 -19.25
C GLU A 74 -14.77 -0.36 -18.05
N LEU A 75 -13.55 -0.91 -18.10
CA LEU A 75 -13.00 -1.69 -16.99
C LEU A 75 -12.79 -0.83 -15.75
N HIS A 76 -12.21 0.35 -15.91
CA HIS A 76 -12.00 1.29 -14.81
C HIS A 76 -13.32 1.67 -14.12
N ASP A 77 -14.37 1.93 -14.91
CA ASP A 77 -15.70 2.25 -14.38
C ASP A 77 -16.29 1.07 -13.60
N ALA A 78 -16.22 -0.13 -14.16
CA ALA A 78 -16.75 -1.33 -13.53
C ALA A 78 -16.03 -1.67 -12.22
N VAL A 79 -14.69 -1.64 -12.24
CA VAL A 79 -13.85 -1.86 -11.07
C VAL A 79 -14.07 -0.77 -10.02
N GLY A 80 -14.08 0.51 -10.44
CA GLY A 80 -14.34 1.64 -9.56
C GLY A 80 -15.69 1.56 -8.86
N LYS A 81 -16.75 1.20 -9.60
CA LYS A 81 -18.10 0.99 -9.05
C LYS A 81 -18.14 -0.14 -8.00
N LYS A 82 -17.45 -1.26 -8.26
CA LYS A 82 -17.38 -2.38 -7.29
C LYS A 82 -16.61 -1.96 -6.03
N ILE A 83 -15.46 -1.28 -6.18
CA ILE A 83 -14.66 -0.77 -5.05
C ILE A 83 -15.45 0.26 -4.24
N ALA A 84 -16.12 1.22 -4.89
CA ALA A 84 -16.95 2.21 -4.21
C ALA A 84 -18.05 1.56 -3.36
N LYS A 85 -18.72 0.54 -3.90
CA LYS A 85 -19.72 -0.26 -3.16
C LYS A 85 -19.11 -0.94 -1.93
N LEU A 86 -17.93 -1.54 -2.06
CA LEU A 86 -17.24 -2.22 -0.96
C LEU A 86 -16.85 -1.25 0.16
N LEU A 87 -16.45 -0.03 -0.20
CA LEU A 87 -16.01 0.99 0.75
C LEU A 87 -17.14 1.88 1.30
N GLY A 88 -18.33 1.85 0.69
CA GLY A 88 -19.41 2.78 1.00
C GLY A 88 -19.14 4.21 0.55
N ALA A 89 -18.35 4.39 -0.53
CA ALA A 89 -18.03 5.68 -1.15
C ALA A 89 -18.95 5.96 -2.35
N GLU A 90 -19.04 7.22 -2.79
CA GLU A 90 -19.79 7.59 -4.01
C GLU A 90 -19.14 7.02 -5.28
N ALA A 91 -17.81 7.11 -5.37
CA ALA A 91 -17.03 6.61 -6.48
C ALA A 91 -15.63 6.18 -6.01
N ALA A 92 -14.94 5.40 -6.84
CA ALA A 92 -13.55 5.01 -6.61
C ALA A 92 -12.82 4.76 -7.93
N MET A 93 -11.49 4.74 -7.87
CA MET A 93 -10.61 4.33 -8.95
C MET A 93 -9.38 3.61 -8.41
N VAL A 94 -8.68 2.90 -9.28
CA VAL A 94 -7.38 2.27 -8.98
C VAL A 94 -6.27 3.11 -9.62
N PRO A 95 -5.56 3.94 -8.86
CA PRO A 95 -4.34 4.63 -9.30
C PRO A 95 -3.10 3.73 -9.15
N SER A 96 -1.96 4.18 -9.69
CA SER A 96 -0.67 3.52 -9.50
C SER A 96 -0.10 3.79 -8.10
N GLY A 97 -0.67 3.12 -7.10
CA GLY A 97 -0.36 3.28 -5.68
C GLY A 97 -0.93 4.57 -5.07
N ALA A 98 -0.74 4.74 -3.76
CA ALA A 98 -1.19 5.93 -3.04
C ALA A 98 -0.45 7.20 -3.48
N ALA A 99 0.80 7.09 -3.90
CA ALA A 99 1.57 8.23 -4.41
C ALA A 99 0.92 8.84 -5.66
N ALA A 100 0.55 8.00 -6.64
CA ALA A 100 -0.20 8.47 -7.79
C ALA A 100 -1.60 8.97 -7.41
N ALA A 101 -2.26 8.33 -6.43
CA ALA A 101 -3.55 8.81 -5.90
C ALA A 101 -3.46 10.26 -5.40
N LEU A 102 -2.40 10.60 -4.66
CA LEU A 102 -2.16 11.98 -4.20
C LEU A 102 -2.00 12.95 -5.38
N THR A 103 -1.22 12.57 -6.40
CA THR A 103 -1.03 13.42 -7.59
C THR A 103 -2.33 13.59 -8.37
N VAL A 104 -2.98 12.49 -8.77
CA VAL A 104 -4.17 12.59 -9.64
C VAL A 104 -5.39 13.13 -8.89
N GLY A 105 -5.51 12.85 -7.59
CA GLY A 105 -6.55 13.43 -6.73
C GLY A 105 -6.40 14.94 -6.60
N THR A 106 -5.16 15.42 -6.34
CA THR A 106 -4.85 16.86 -6.29
C THR A 106 -5.12 17.51 -7.65
N ALA A 107 -4.64 16.90 -8.75
CA ALA A 107 -4.89 17.39 -10.09
C ALA A 107 -6.39 17.49 -10.38
N GLY A 108 -7.17 16.46 -10.01
CA GLY A 108 -8.62 16.47 -10.17
C GLY A 108 -9.32 17.61 -9.41
N VAL A 109 -8.86 17.89 -8.17
CA VAL A 109 -9.37 19.05 -7.39
C VAL A 109 -9.06 20.38 -8.07
N LEU A 110 -7.88 20.52 -8.67
CA LEU A 110 -7.42 21.74 -9.33
C LEU A 110 -8.12 21.99 -10.66
N THR A 111 -8.25 20.96 -11.49
CA THR A 111 -8.67 21.07 -12.89
C THR A 111 -10.17 20.85 -13.07
N GLY A 112 -10.81 20.15 -12.15
CA GLY A 112 -12.12 19.58 -12.43
C GLY A 112 -12.08 18.76 -13.73
N THR A 113 -13.02 19.03 -14.64
CA THR A 113 -13.10 18.39 -15.96
C THR A 113 -12.69 19.32 -17.11
N ASN A 114 -12.02 20.44 -16.81
CA ASN A 114 -11.58 21.40 -17.83
C ASN A 114 -10.36 20.87 -18.56
N PRO A 115 -10.42 20.60 -19.89
CA PRO A 115 -9.31 20.02 -20.63
C PRO A 115 -8.09 20.94 -20.71
N ASP A 116 -8.27 22.25 -20.77
CA ASP A 116 -7.15 23.20 -20.84
C ASP A 116 -6.38 23.23 -19.51
N PHE A 117 -7.06 23.07 -18.38
CA PHE A 117 -6.42 22.99 -17.09
C PHE A 117 -5.71 21.65 -16.88
N ILE A 118 -6.30 20.55 -17.37
CA ILE A 118 -5.71 19.22 -17.31
C ILE A 118 -4.35 19.18 -18.03
N GLN A 119 -4.28 19.76 -19.22
CA GLN A 119 -3.05 19.79 -20.03
C GLN A 119 -1.98 20.71 -19.44
N ARG A 120 -2.38 21.78 -18.73
CA ARG A 120 -1.46 22.80 -18.25
C ARG A 120 -0.77 22.47 -16.94
N ILE A 121 -1.34 21.63 -16.07
CA ILE A 121 -0.66 21.30 -14.80
C ILE A 121 0.77 20.81 -15.11
N PRO A 122 1.80 21.34 -14.41
CA PRO A 122 1.77 22.09 -13.14
C PRO A 122 1.70 23.64 -13.25
N ASP A 123 1.46 24.21 -14.42
CA ASP A 123 1.17 25.64 -14.53
C ASP A 123 -0.27 25.91 -14.04
N LEU A 124 -0.39 26.58 -12.90
CA LEU A 124 -1.64 26.86 -12.23
C LEU A 124 -2.25 28.22 -12.57
N THR A 125 -1.82 28.88 -13.68
CA THR A 125 -2.38 30.15 -14.11
C THR A 125 -3.92 30.06 -14.26
N GLY A 126 -4.65 30.85 -13.48
CA GLY A 126 -6.13 30.84 -13.45
C GLY A 126 -6.75 29.74 -12.60
N MET A 127 -5.96 28.92 -11.93
CA MET A 127 -6.39 27.90 -10.97
C MET A 127 -6.03 28.30 -9.52
N LYS A 128 -6.57 27.58 -8.55
CA LYS A 128 -6.16 27.67 -7.15
C LYS A 128 -4.76 27.12 -6.98
N THR A 129 -3.98 27.66 -6.03
CA THR A 129 -2.53 27.41 -5.95
C THR A 129 -2.08 26.87 -4.60
N GLU A 130 -2.98 26.76 -3.60
CA GLU A 130 -2.61 26.45 -2.24
C GLU A 130 -3.32 25.21 -1.70
N VAL A 131 -2.57 24.39 -0.97
CA VAL A 131 -3.09 23.26 -0.19
C VAL A 131 -2.69 23.46 1.26
N ILE A 132 -3.67 23.44 2.17
CA ILE A 132 -3.43 23.61 3.60
C ILE A 132 -3.18 22.25 4.24
N ILE A 133 -2.14 22.17 5.07
CA ILE A 133 -1.75 20.97 5.82
C ILE A 133 -1.32 21.33 7.24
N GLN A 134 -1.63 20.50 8.23
CA GLN A 134 -1.04 20.66 9.56
C GLN A 134 0.47 20.41 9.51
N LYS A 135 1.27 21.18 10.21
CA LYS A 135 2.72 21.06 10.25
C LYS A 135 3.17 19.66 10.72
N SER A 136 2.46 19.12 11.72
CA SER A 136 2.66 17.73 12.20
C SER A 136 2.29 16.65 11.19
N HIS A 137 1.55 16.99 10.14
CA HIS A 137 1.17 16.09 9.04
C HIS A 137 2.11 16.17 7.83
N ARG A 138 3.20 16.98 7.88
CA ARG A 138 4.20 17.01 6.80
C ARG A 138 4.93 15.67 6.71
N PHE A 139 5.10 15.17 5.50
CA PHE A 139 5.71 13.85 5.24
C PHE A 139 6.35 13.80 3.83
N PRO A 140 7.29 12.87 3.58
CA PRO A 140 8.00 12.84 2.30
C PRO A 140 7.12 12.75 1.05
N TYR A 141 5.96 12.07 1.15
CA TYR A 141 5.06 11.88 0.01
C TYR A 141 4.14 13.08 -0.26
N ASP A 142 4.15 14.15 0.56
CA ASP A 142 3.49 15.41 0.21
C ASP A 142 4.10 16.04 -1.06
N HIS A 143 5.27 15.54 -1.47
CA HIS A 143 5.89 15.85 -2.76
C HIS A 143 4.93 15.53 -3.92
N MET A 144 4.14 14.45 -3.82
CA MET A 144 3.20 14.05 -4.87
C MET A 144 2.08 15.07 -5.06
N VAL A 145 1.70 15.77 -4.01
CA VAL A 145 0.75 16.90 -4.04
C VAL A 145 1.43 18.13 -4.67
N ARG A 146 2.66 18.44 -4.25
CA ARG A 146 3.46 19.59 -4.78
C ARG A 146 3.82 19.44 -6.26
N ASN A 147 3.91 18.21 -6.79
CA ASN A 147 4.13 17.96 -8.22
C ASN A 147 3.05 18.59 -9.11
N CYS A 148 1.84 18.83 -8.57
CA CYS A 148 0.78 19.53 -9.28
C CYS A 148 0.99 21.05 -9.35
N GLY A 149 2.10 21.60 -8.84
CA GLY A 149 2.44 23.03 -8.85
C GLY A 149 1.94 23.81 -7.63
N VAL A 150 1.20 23.16 -6.70
CA VAL A 150 0.65 23.83 -5.51
C VAL A 150 1.71 24.12 -4.46
N LYS A 151 1.46 25.19 -3.70
CA LYS A 151 2.20 25.53 -2.48
C LYS A 151 1.48 24.92 -1.27
N LEU A 152 2.24 24.27 -0.36
CA LEU A 152 1.71 23.84 0.93
C LEU A 152 1.72 25.01 1.91
N VAL A 153 0.55 25.27 2.52
CA VAL A 153 0.38 26.26 3.59
C VAL A 153 0.31 25.49 4.91
N GLU A 154 1.36 25.62 5.71
CA GLU A 154 1.46 24.92 6.99
C GLU A 154 0.73 25.67 8.10
N VAL A 155 -0.10 24.95 8.84
CA VAL A 155 -0.86 25.43 9.98
C VAL A 155 -0.67 24.52 11.18
N GLU A 156 -0.91 25.03 12.40
CA GLU A 156 -0.80 24.23 13.62
C GLU A 156 -2.16 24.12 14.33
N THR A 157 -2.86 25.24 14.46
CA THR A 157 -4.12 25.32 15.25
C THR A 157 -5.33 25.47 14.35
N ARG A 158 -6.50 25.26 14.93
CA ARG A 158 -7.78 25.51 14.27
C ARG A 158 -7.92 26.94 13.73
N GLU A 159 -7.51 27.91 14.54
CA GLU A 159 -7.59 29.33 14.19
C GLU A 159 -6.67 29.66 12.99
N GLN A 160 -5.46 29.11 12.98
CA GLN A 160 -4.55 29.25 11.85
C GLN A 160 -5.11 28.58 10.59
N LEU A 161 -5.70 27.37 10.71
CA LEU A 161 -6.31 26.65 9.60
C LEU A 161 -7.45 27.50 8.99
N VAL A 162 -8.39 27.96 9.81
CA VAL A 162 -9.52 28.78 9.36
C VAL A 162 -9.04 30.09 8.72
N LYS A 163 -8.05 30.77 9.32
CA LYS A 163 -7.48 32.00 8.79
C LYS A 163 -6.75 31.81 7.46
N ALA A 164 -6.15 30.64 7.23
CA ALA A 164 -5.45 30.31 6.01
C ALA A 164 -6.36 30.01 4.81
N ILE A 165 -7.65 29.67 5.08
CA ILE A 165 -8.61 29.43 4.01
C ILE A 165 -8.92 30.72 3.27
N GLY A 166 -8.63 30.73 1.96
CA GLY A 166 -8.83 31.89 1.09
C GLY A 166 -9.15 31.51 -0.34
N PRO A 167 -9.26 32.50 -1.25
CA PRO A 167 -9.59 32.26 -2.66
C PRO A 167 -8.63 31.31 -3.38
N GLN A 168 -7.37 31.25 -2.94
CA GLN A 168 -6.34 30.37 -3.52
C GLN A 168 -6.33 28.97 -2.92
N THR A 169 -7.11 28.69 -1.88
CA THR A 169 -7.14 27.37 -1.25
C THR A 169 -7.86 26.35 -2.13
N ALA A 170 -7.11 25.36 -2.63
CA ALA A 170 -7.66 24.29 -3.45
C ALA A 170 -8.27 23.18 -2.59
N MET A 171 -7.54 22.72 -1.56
CA MET A 171 -7.98 21.64 -0.67
C MET A 171 -7.26 21.67 0.68
N LEU A 172 -7.77 20.88 1.62
CA LEU A 172 -7.15 20.58 2.90
C LEU A 172 -6.60 19.14 2.85
N LEU A 173 -5.31 18.96 3.13
CA LEU A 173 -4.64 17.66 3.12
C LEU A 173 -4.46 17.14 4.54
N PHE A 174 -4.83 15.89 4.77
CA PHE A 174 -4.75 15.21 6.07
C PHE A 174 -3.94 13.92 5.96
N LEU A 175 -2.95 13.73 6.84
CA LEU A 175 -2.21 12.48 6.95
C LEU A 175 -2.84 11.62 8.06
N ASN A 176 -3.51 10.54 7.70
CA ASN A 176 -4.31 9.73 8.62
C ASN A 176 -3.51 9.24 9.84
N LYS A 177 -2.33 8.66 9.63
CA LYS A 177 -1.46 8.17 10.69
C LYS A 177 -0.97 9.23 11.68
N ALA A 178 -1.05 10.51 11.31
CA ALA A 178 -0.62 11.64 12.14
C ALA A 178 -1.77 12.31 12.89
N ASP A 179 -2.99 11.76 12.86
CA ASP A 179 -4.15 12.34 13.57
C ASP A 179 -3.86 12.60 15.05
N HIS A 180 -3.15 11.69 15.73
CA HIS A 180 -2.79 11.85 17.14
C HIS A 180 -1.81 13.01 17.39
N LEU A 181 -0.98 13.39 16.41
CA LEU A 181 0.00 14.47 16.49
C LEU A 181 -0.62 15.84 16.18
N GLY A 182 -1.59 15.89 15.25
CA GLY A 182 -2.24 17.13 14.83
C GLY A 182 -3.12 17.72 15.94
N GLN A 183 -3.20 19.05 16.02
CA GLN A 183 -4.11 19.73 16.94
C GLN A 183 -5.56 19.66 16.42
N VAL A 184 -5.76 19.80 15.11
CA VAL A 184 -7.07 19.67 14.48
C VAL A 184 -7.31 18.21 14.11
N LYS A 185 -8.17 17.54 14.85
CA LYS A 185 -8.45 16.11 14.67
C LYS A 185 -9.34 15.86 13.44
N MET A 186 -9.29 14.65 12.94
CA MET A 186 -9.95 14.20 11.71
C MET A 186 -11.42 14.68 11.59
N LYS A 187 -12.23 14.50 12.62
CA LYS A 187 -13.64 14.91 12.63
C LYS A 187 -13.81 16.42 12.45
N GLU A 188 -13.02 17.22 13.16
CA GLU A 188 -13.05 18.67 13.08
C GLU A 188 -12.52 19.18 11.74
N PHE A 189 -11.46 18.54 11.23
CA PHE A 189 -10.87 18.86 9.93
C PHE A 189 -11.87 18.73 8.79
N VAL A 190 -12.64 17.64 8.77
CA VAL A 190 -13.73 17.42 7.81
C VAL A 190 -14.85 18.47 8.00
N ALA A 191 -15.20 18.79 9.25
CA ALA A 191 -16.24 19.79 9.53
C ALA A 191 -15.84 21.18 9.00
N ILE A 192 -14.57 21.56 9.16
CA ILE A 192 -14.05 22.83 8.62
C ILE A 192 -14.09 22.80 7.09
N GLY A 193 -13.62 21.72 6.43
CA GLY A 193 -13.72 21.58 4.98
C GLY A 193 -15.13 21.78 4.46
N LYS A 194 -16.11 21.14 5.09
CA LYS A 194 -17.55 21.29 4.75
C LYS A 194 -18.06 22.72 4.97
N GLN A 195 -17.74 23.33 6.12
CA GLN A 195 -18.16 24.69 6.47
C GLN A 195 -17.67 25.72 5.43
N TYR A 196 -16.43 25.59 5.00
CA TYR A 196 -15.80 26.53 4.06
C TYR A 196 -15.87 26.08 2.59
N LYS A 197 -16.52 24.94 2.31
CA LYS A 197 -16.66 24.35 0.96
C LYS A 197 -15.31 24.12 0.29
N VAL A 198 -14.32 23.70 1.07
CA VAL A 198 -12.97 23.34 0.60
C VAL A 198 -12.85 21.82 0.67
N PRO A 199 -12.53 21.14 -0.45
CA PRO A 199 -12.35 19.69 -0.45
C PRO A 199 -11.30 19.21 0.56
N THR A 200 -11.55 18.07 1.19
CA THR A 200 -10.65 17.42 2.14
C THR A 200 -10.10 16.13 1.56
N PHE A 201 -8.81 15.91 1.65
CA PHE A 201 -8.13 14.71 1.17
C PHE A 201 -7.38 14.02 2.31
N ASN A 202 -7.69 12.74 2.56
CA ASN A 202 -7.06 11.91 3.58
C ASN A 202 -6.07 10.93 2.92
N ASP A 203 -4.82 10.92 3.37
CA ASP A 203 -3.83 9.92 3.02
C ASP A 203 -3.76 8.85 4.11
N ALA A 204 -4.29 7.65 3.82
CA ALA A 204 -4.25 6.46 4.65
C ALA A 204 -3.35 5.36 4.05
N ALA A 205 -2.31 5.73 3.31
CA ALA A 205 -1.50 4.82 2.48
C ALA A 205 -0.91 3.61 3.22
N ALA A 206 -0.59 3.74 4.52
CA ALA A 206 0.10 2.71 5.29
C ALA A 206 -0.62 2.33 6.59
N ASP A 207 -1.91 2.63 6.70
CA ASP A 207 -2.60 2.63 7.98
C ASP A 207 -3.47 1.38 8.19
N VAL A 208 -3.58 0.51 7.20
CA VAL A 208 -4.30 -0.76 7.32
C VAL A 208 -3.34 -1.93 7.48
N PRO A 209 -3.64 -2.89 8.36
CA PRO A 209 -4.75 -2.92 9.31
C PRO A 209 -4.60 -1.88 10.44
N PRO A 210 -5.64 -1.55 11.24
CA PRO A 210 -6.99 -2.13 11.20
C PRO A 210 -7.84 -1.60 10.03
N VAL A 211 -8.91 -2.34 9.70
CA VAL A 211 -9.82 -2.03 8.58
C VAL A 211 -10.50 -0.67 8.74
N GLU A 212 -10.76 -0.27 9.98
CA GLU A 212 -11.38 0.99 10.35
C GLU A 212 -10.59 2.20 9.84
N ASN A 213 -9.27 2.09 9.75
CA ASN A 213 -8.42 3.18 9.24
C ASN A 213 -8.66 3.48 7.75
N LEU A 214 -9.23 2.53 7.00
CA LEU A 214 -9.67 2.75 5.62
C LEU A 214 -11.11 3.26 5.57
N LEU A 215 -12.01 2.69 6.40
CA LEU A 215 -13.44 2.97 6.32
C LEU A 215 -13.86 4.26 7.06
N ASN A 216 -13.24 4.56 8.20
CA ASN A 216 -13.62 5.71 9.02
C ASN A 216 -13.45 7.06 8.31
N PRO A 217 -12.35 7.35 7.59
CA PRO A 217 -12.23 8.61 6.85
C PRO A 217 -13.37 8.80 5.82
N ILE A 218 -13.76 7.74 5.12
CA ILE A 218 -14.87 7.76 4.16
C ILE A 218 -16.20 8.03 4.89
N LYS A 219 -16.47 7.32 5.99
CA LYS A 219 -17.69 7.49 6.81
C LYS A 219 -17.78 8.88 7.43
N LEU A 220 -16.65 9.47 7.83
CA LEU A 220 -16.60 10.84 8.36
C LEU A 220 -16.89 11.88 7.28
N GLY A 221 -16.69 11.52 6.02
CA GLY A 221 -17.00 12.34 4.86
C GLY A 221 -15.84 13.18 4.39
N PHE A 222 -14.62 12.65 4.43
CA PHE A 222 -13.55 13.17 3.58
C PHE A 222 -13.97 13.10 2.11
N ASP A 223 -13.66 14.14 1.35
CA ASP A 223 -14.01 14.21 -0.06
C ASP A 223 -13.19 13.25 -0.92
N LEU A 224 -11.93 12.99 -0.54
CA LEU A 224 -11.05 12.00 -1.12
C LEU A 224 -10.30 11.24 -0.02
N VAL A 225 -10.13 9.93 -0.20
CA VAL A 225 -9.33 9.05 0.66
C VAL A 225 -8.48 8.16 -0.22
N CYS A 226 -7.17 8.07 0.04
CA CYS A 226 -6.30 7.15 -0.68
C CYS A 226 -5.65 6.11 0.24
N CYS A 227 -5.35 4.94 -0.33
CA CYS A 227 -4.67 3.85 0.35
C CYS A 227 -3.74 3.10 -0.63
N SER A 228 -2.64 2.53 -0.11
CA SER A 228 -1.76 1.66 -0.90
C SER A 228 -2.32 0.23 -0.97
N GLY A 229 -2.39 -0.33 -2.17
CA GLY A 229 -2.89 -1.68 -2.38
C GLY A 229 -1.89 -2.78 -2.03
N GLY A 230 -0.61 -2.54 -2.23
CA GLY A 230 0.45 -3.52 -2.03
C GLY A 230 1.00 -3.61 -0.61
N LYS A 231 0.39 -2.90 0.36
CA LYS A 231 0.76 -2.97 1.78
C LYS A 231 -0.16 -3.96 2.53
N GLY A 232 -0.85 -3.55 3.57
CA GLY A 232 -1.71 -4.43 4.37
C GLY A 232 -2.87 -5.09 3.61
N ILE A 233 -3.33 -4.50 2.52
CA ILE A 233 -4.36 -5.11 1.66
C ILE A 233 -3.83 -6.33 0.88
N ARG A 234 -2.49 -6.39 0.65
CA ARG A 234 -1.81 -7.51 -0.04
C ARG A 234 -2.28 -7.71 -1.49
N GLY A 235 -2.56 -6.60 -2.18
CA GLY A 235 -2.76 -6.54 -3.62
C GLY A 235 -1.44 -6.28 -4.38
N PRO A 236 -1.51 -5.92 -5.68
CA PRO A 236 -0.32 -5.53 -6.44
C PRO A 236 0.38 -4.34 -5.80
N GLN A 237 1.71 -4.40 -5.68
CA GLN A 237 2.50 -3.35 -5.03
C GLN A 237 2.35 -1.98 -5.71
N SER A 238 2.24 -1.98 -7.04
CA SER A 238 2.05 -0.78 -7.85
C SER A 238 0.62 -0.26 -7.88
N ALA A 239 -0.37 -0.97 -7.35
CA ALA A 239 -1.76 -0.51 -7.30
C ALA A 239 -2.12 0.17 -5.99
N GLY A 240 -3.12 1.04 -6.03
CA GLY A 240 -3.69 1.72 -4.88
C GLY A 240 -5.19 1.93 -5.00
N LEU A 241 -5.74 2.65 -4.04
CA LEU A 241 -7.14 3.06 -4.01
C LEU A 241 -7.22 4.57 -3.90
N LEU A 242 -8.16 5.16 -4.64
CA LEU A 242 -8.65 6.52 -4.44
C LEU A 242 -10.18 6.44 -4.44
N ALA A 243 -10.80 6.82 -3.35
CA ALA A 243 -12.25 6.77 -3.17
C ALA A 243 -12.78 8.08 -2.59
N GLY A 244 -14.04 8.43 -2.86
CA GLY A 244 -14.68 9.63 -2.32
C GLY A 244 -15.76 10.14 -3.24
N ARG A 245 -15.88 11.48 -3.35
CA ARG A 245 -16.89 12.17 -4.15
C ARG A 245 -16.78 11.84 -5.64
N ALA A 246 -17.91 11.59 -6.26
CA ALA A 246 -17.99 11.15 -7.66
C ALA A 246 -17.42 12.18 -8.64
N ASP A 247 -17.64 13.47 -8.42
CA ASP A 247 -17.13 14.55 -9.27
C ASP A 247 -15.59 14.63 -9.23
N LEU A 248 -14.98 14.46 -8.03
CA LEU A 248 -13.53 14.50 -7.85
C LEU A 248 -12.86 13.24 -8.39
N ILE A 249 -13.46 12.06 -8.22
CA ILE A 249 -12.95 10.81 -8.81
C ILE A 249 -13.00 10.88 -10.33
N ARG A 250 -14.09 11.41 -10.92
CA ARG A 250 -14.18 11.63 -12.36
C ARG A 250 -13.07 12.57 -12.85
N ALA A 251 -12.86 13.69 -12.16
CA ALA A 251 -11.80 14.65 -12.47
C ALA A 251 -10.39 14.01 -12.36
N ALA A 252 -10.13 13.23 -11.30
CA ALA A 252 -8.88 12.50 -11.12
C ALA A 252 -8.61 11.53 -12.27
N ARG A 253 -9.63 10.82 -12.76
CA ARG A 253 -9.53 9.91 -13.90
C ARG A 253 -9.16 10.60 -15.21
N LEU A 254 -9.61 11.82 -15.44
CA LEU A 254 -9.22 12.61 -16.60
C LEU A 254 -7.76 13.06 -16.55
N ASN A 255 -7.16 13.10 -15.39
CA ASN A 255 -5.77 13.48 -15.15
C ASN A 255 -4.76 12.31 -15.20
N THR A 256 -5.16 11.14 -15.71
CA THR A 256 -4.28 9.95 -15.82
C THR A 256 -4.59 9.12 -17.06
N SER A 257 -3.83 8.03 -17.22
CA SER A 257 -4.04 7.05 -18.29
C SER A 257 -5.51 6.57 -18.36
N PRO A 258 -6.11 6.39 -19.56
CA PRO A 258 -5.48 6.38 -20.89
C PRO A 258 -5.29 7.77 -21.54
N ASN A 259 -5.68 8.86 -20.89
CA ASN A 259 -5.52 10.20 -21.44
C ASN A 259 -4.02 10.52 -21.56
N SER A 260 -3.58 11.01 -22.74
CA SER A 260 -2.16 11.11 -23.09
C SER A 260 -1.47 12.36 -22.55
N ASP A 261 -2.14 13.51 -22.59
CA ASP A 261 -1.55 14.80 -22.21
C ASP A 261 -2.08 15.21 -20.82
N THR A 262 -1.56 14.53 -19.80
CA THR A 262 -1.98 14.73 -18.40
C THR A 262 -0.81 14.45 -17.45
N ILE A 263 -0.80 15.10 -16.29
CA ILE A 263 0.25 14.93 -15.27
C ILE A 263 0.40 13.47 -14.80
N GLY A 264 -0.71 12.75 -14.70
CA GLY A 264 -0.73 11.36 -14.24
C GLY A 264 -0.55 10.32 -15.35
N ARG A 265 -0.22 10.73 -16.60
CA ARG A 265 -0.03 9.77 -17.71
C ARG A 265 1.08 8.76 -17.43
N CYS A 266 2.13 9.16 -16.77
CA CYS A 266 3.23 8.29 -16.33
C CYS A 266 2.80 7.28 -15.26
N CYS A 267 1.73 7.54 -14.52
CA CYS A 267 1.18 6.70 -13.46
C CYS A 267 0.17 5.66 -14.03
N LYS A 268 0.53 5.00 -15.13
CA LYS A 268 -0.34 4.02 -15.80
C LYS A 268 -0.53 2.77 -14.94
N VAL A 269 -1.79 2.37 -14.72
CA VAL A 269 -2.18 1.08 -14.14
C VAL A 269 -2.72 0.19 -15.25
N ASN A 270 -2.31 -1.06 -15.27
CA ASN A 270 -2.77 -2.04 -16.26
C ASN A 270 -4.08 -2.73 -15.80
N LYS A 271 -4.72 -3.43 -16.73
CA LYS A 271 -5.99 -4.13 -16.45
C LYS A 271 -5.84 -5.25 -15.41
N GLU A 272 -4.69 -5.89 -15.39
CA GLU A 272 -4.33 -6.97 -14.47
C GLU A 272 -4.31 -6.45 -13.03
N GLU A 273 -3.65 -5.32 -12.82
CA GLU A 273 -3.54 -4.67 -11.52
C GLU A 273 -4.87 -4.10 -11.04
N MET A 274 -5.69 -3.52 -11.94
CA MET A 274 -7.01 -3.00 -11.58
C MET A 274 -7.91 -4.09 -11.01
N VAL A 275 -8.01 -5.23 -11.72
CA VAL A 275 -8.87 -6.34 -11.29
C VAL A 275 -8.29 -7.01 -10.04
N SER A 276 -6.97 -7.20 -10.00
CA SER A 276 -6.28 -7.77 -8.85
C SER A 276 -6.45 -6.92 -7.59
N MET A 277 -6.40 -5.57 -7.72
CA MET A 277 -6.63 -4.66 -6.60
C MET A 277 -8.06 -4.75 -6.06
N MET A 278 -9.05 -4.85 -6.93
CA MET A 278 -10.44 -5.06 -6.53
C MET A 278 -10.62 -6.39 -5.77
N VAL A 279 -10.01 -7.47 -6.26
CA VAL A 279 -10.02 -8.78 -5.60
C VAL A 279 -9.31 -8.70 -4.24
N ALA A 280 -8.15 -8.04 -4.17
CA ALA A 280 -7.42 -7.86 -2.93
C ALA A 280 -8.24 -7.14 -1.86
N LEU A 281 -8.92 -6.04 -2.25
CA LEU A 281 -9.79 -5.30 -1.34
C LEU A 281 -10.96 -6.14 -0.84
N GLU A 282 -11.63 -6.88 -1.74
CA GLU A 282 -12.75 -7.75 -1.36
C GLU A 282 -12.29 -8.83 -0.38
N SER A 283 -11.15 -9.49 -0.64
CA SER A 283 -10.56 -10.47 0.27
C SER A 283 -10.17 -9.85 1.61
N PHE A 284 -9.54 -8.68 1.61
CA PHE A 284 -9.13 -7.97 2.83
C PHE A 284 -10.33 -7.62 3.71
N LEU A 285 -11.43 -7.14 3.13
CA LEU A 285 -12.64 -6.78 3.90
C LEU A 285 -13.39 -7.99 4.47
N ASN A 286 -13.23 -9.17 3.86
CA ASN A 286 -13.86 -10.41 4.28
C ASN A 286 -12.97 -11.31 5.17
N GLU A 287 -11.74 -10.88 5.45
CA GLU A 287 -10.76 -11.66 6.22
C GLU A 287 -11.08 -11.64 7.71
N ASP A 288 -10.77 -12.72 8.42
CA ASP A 288 -10.85 -12.77 9.88
C ASP A 288 -9.64 -12.06 10.49
N HIS A 289 -9.74 -10.73 10.62
CA HIS A 289 -8.68 -9.89 11.18
C HIS A 289 -8.33 -10.25 12.63
N LYS A 290 -9.25 -10.85 13.40
CA LYS A 290 -8.97 -11.30 14.78
C LYS A 290 -8.10 -12.54 14.78
N ALA A 291 -8.38 -13.49 13.89
CA ALA A 291 -7.55 -14.69 13.74
C ALA A 291 -6.13 -14.31 13.27
N LEU A 292 -6.00 -13.41 12.30
CA LEU A 292 -4.71 -12.88 11.84
C LEU A 292 -3.93 -12.19 12.97
N TRP A 293 -4.59 -11.35 13.74
CA TRP A 293 -3.95 -10.68 14.87
C TRP A 293 -3.37 -11.68 15.87
N LYS A 294 -4.14 -12.72 16.22
CA LYS A 294 -3.69 -13.79 17.12
C LYS A 294 -2.51 -14.57 16.54
N GLU A 295 -2.48 -14.79 15.23
CA GLU A 295 -1.35 -15.42 14.54
C GLU A 295 -0.08 -14.55 14.68
N TRP A 296 -0.18 -13.24 14.48
CA TRP A 296 0.95 -12.31 14.64
C TRP A 296 1.43 -12.25 16.09
N GLU A 297 0.52 -12.23 17.07
CA GLU A 297 0.89 -12.36 18.49
C GLU A 297 1.62 -13.67 18.79
N THR A 298 1.20 -14.78 18.18
CA THR A 298 1.85 -16.08 18.33
C THR A 298 3.29 -16.05 17.80
N ARG A 299 3.51 -15.43 16.64
CA ARG A 299 4.86 -15.24 16.07
C ARG A 299 5.74 -14.38 16.99
N VAL A 300 5.21 -13.29 17.49
CA VAL A 300 5.91 -12.42 18.47
C VAL A 300 6.27 -13.19 19.73
N GLU A 301 5.35 -13.98 20.28
CA GLU A 301 5.58 -14.76 21.50
C GLU A 301 6.61 -15.87 21.27
N THR A 302 6.61 -16.50 20.09
CA THR A 302 7.62 -17.51 19.71
C THR A 302 9.03 -16.89 19.73
N MET A 303 9.21 -15.74 19.09
CA MET A 303 10.50 -15.01 19.09
C MET A 303 10.87 -14.54 20.50
N ARG A 304 9.90 -13.99 21.24
CA ARG A 304 10.13 -13.52 22.62
C ARG A 304 10.63 -14.65 23.53
N ARG A 305 10.00 -15.83 23.48
CA ARG A 305 10.39 -16.97 24.32
C ARG A 305 11.84 -17.43 24.05
N THR A 306 12.24 -17.48 22.81
CA THR A 306 13.62 -17.85 22.42
C THR A 306 14.60 -16.80 22.94
N LEU A 307 14.38 -15.53 22.59
CA LEU A 307 15.32 -14.45 22.92
C LEU A 307 15.38 -14.10 24.41
N SER A 308 14.32 -14.33 25.18
CA SER A 308 14.33 -14.12 26.63
C SER A 308 15.18 -15.14 27.41
N ARG A 309 15.61 -16.23 26.79
CA ARG A 309 16.54 -17.20 27.38
C ARG A 309 18.00 -16.73 27.28
N VAL A 310 18.29 -15.82 26.36
CA VAL A 310 19.63 -15.28 26.17
C VAL A 310 19.91 -14.23 27.25
N ARG A 311 20.93 -14.51 28.08
CA ARG A 311 21.29 -13.61 29.20
C ARG A 311 21.68 -12.22 28.68
N GLY A 312 21.03 -11.20 29.24
CA GLY A 312 21.31 -9.79 28.91
C GLY A 312 20.46 -9.23 27.77
N LEU A 313 19.55 -10.03 27.16
CA LEU A 313 18.56 -9.52 26.23
C LEU A 313 17.25 -9.16 26.94
N LYS A 314 16.60 -8.10 26.46
CA LYS A 314 15.23 -7.74 26.81
C LYS A 314 14.38 -7.76 25.54
N ALA A 315 13.46 -8.71 25.45
CA ALA A 315 12.52 -8.87 24.35
C ALA A 315 11.11 -8.42 24.77
N THR A 316 10.63 -7.30 24.24
CA THR A 316 9.38 -6.64 24.66
C THR A 316 8.41 -6.56 23.49
N PRO A 317 7.24 -7.23 23.54
CA PRO A 317 6.18 -7.05 22.57
C PRO A 317 5.62 -5.62 22.64
N PHE A 318 5.27 -5.05 21.47
CA PHE A 318 4.59 -3.76 21.38
C PHE A 318 3.81 -3.64 20.07
N VAL A 319 2.96 -2.63 19.98
CA VAL A 319 2.28 -2.25 18.74
C VAL A 319 2.69 -0.81 18.44
N PRO A 320 3.22 -0.51 17.24
CA PRO A 320 3.55 0.86 16.85
C PRO A 320 2.32 1.77 16.85
N GLU A 321 2.47 3.00 17.34
CA GLU A 321 1.38 3.99 17.37
C GLU A 321 1.12 4.59 15.98
N ILE A 322 2.16 4.62 15.13
CA ILE A 322 2.13 5.28 13.82
C ILE A 322 2.41 4.27 12.74
N ALA A 323 1.44 4.00 11.87
CA ALA A 323 1.52 3.06 10.75
C ALA A 323 1.95 1.64 11.18
N ASN A 324 1.67 0.63 10.36
CA ASN A 324 2.02 -0.76 10.69
C ASN A 324 1.58 -1.17 12.11
N SER A 325 0.39 -0.69 12.55
CA SER A 325 -0.12 -0.89 13.91
C SER A 325 -0.56 -2.34 14.14
N VAL A 326 0.41 -3.23 14.18
CA VAL A 326 0.28 -4.68 14.39
C VAL A 326 1.34 -5.16 15.38
N PRO A 327 1.24 -6.37 15.96
CA PRO A 327 2.20 -6.89 16.91
C PRO A 327 3.64 -6.92 16.40
N HIS A 328 4.54 -6.30 17.12
CA HIS A 328 5.99 -6.25 16.90
C HIS A 328 6.74 -6.75 18.13
N LEU A 329 8.00 -7.06 17.97
CA LEU A 329 8.92 -7.37 19.05
C LEU A 329 10.10 -6.39 19.02
N ARG A 330 10.39 -5.72 20.14
CA ARG A 330 11.60 -4.93 20.33
C ARG A 330 12.61 -5.75 21.12
N VAL A 331 13.83 -5.86 20.64
CA VAL A 331 14.93 -6.59 21.27
C VAL A 331 16.04 -5.60 21.63
N GLN A 332 16.38 -5.51 22.91
CA GLN A 332 17.35 -4.58 23.47
C GLN A 332 18.47 -5.35 24.18
N TRP A 333 19.68 -4.81 24.16
CA TRP A 333 20.85 -5.34 24.87
C TRP A 333 21.82 -4.22 25.23
N ASP A 334 22.80 -4.56 26.07
CA ASP A 334 23.93 -3.67 26.37
C ASP A 334 25.02 -3.85 25.30
N GLY A 335 25.01 -2.96 24.30
CA GLY A 335 25.94 -3.02 23.18
C GLY A 335 27.42 -2.93 23.60
N LYS A 336 27.73 -2.25 24.71
CA LYS A 336 29.11 -2.18 25.24
C LYS A 336 29.57 -3.52 25.78
N LYS A 337 28.68 -4.27 26.45
CA LYS A 337 29.01 -5.60 26.99
C LYS A 337 29.14 -6.66 25.90
N LEU A 338 28.31 -6.59 24.87
CA LEU A 338 28.35 -7.56 23.77
C LEU A 338 29.33 -7.17 22.64
N GLY A 339 29.80 -5.92 22.62
CA GLY A 339 30.63 -5.41 21.54
C GLY A 339 29.90 -5.32 20.17
N LEU A 340 28.57 -5.22 20.18
CA LEU A 340 27.72 -5.18 19.02
C LEU A 340 26.71 -4.04 19.13
N THR A 341 26.70 -3.17 18.12
CA THR A 341 25.66 -2.16 17.97
C THR A 341 24.41 -2.75 17.30
N GLU A 342 23.29 -2.04 17.39
CA GLU A 342 22.05 -2.39 16.70
C GLU A 342 22.26 -2.50 15.18
N LEU A 343 23.02 -1.58 14.60
CA LEU A 343 23.34 -1.59 13.16
C LEU A 343 24.22 -2.77 12.78
N ASP A 344 25.15 -3.22 13.65
CA ASP A 344 25.96 -4.42 13.41
C ASP A 344 25.08 -5.69 13.35
N VAL A 345 24.10 -5.78 14.26
CA VAL A 345 23.15 -6.90 14.29
C VAL A 345 22.27 -6.89 13.05
N MET A 346 21.70 -5.73 12.67
CA MET A 346 20.91 -5.60 11.45
C MET A 346 21.73 -5.98 10.21
N LYS A 347 22.99 -5.55 10.14
CA LYS A 347 23.90 -5.89 9.06
C LYS A 347 24.19 -7.38 9.00
N GLN A 348 24.52 -8.03 10.12
CA GLN A 348 24.79 -9.47 10.18
C GLN A 348 23.57 -10.32 9.80
N LEU A 349 22.37 -9.87 10.15
CA LEU A 349 21.13 -10.53 9.73
C LEU A 349 20.90 -10.40 8.22
N ARG A 350 21.12 -9.22 7.66
CA ARG A 350 20.99 -8.95 6.22
C ARG A 350 22.00 -9.73 5.39
N GLU A 351 23.26 -9.79 5.82
CA GLU A 351 24.33 -10.47 5.11
C GLU A 351 24.40 -11.98 5.42
N GLY A 352 23.56 -12.49 6.31
CA GLY A 352 23.50 -13.88 6.73
C GLY A 352 22.71 -14.79 5.77
N GLN A 353 22.70 -16.09 6.09
CA GLN A 353 21.92 -17.11 5.39
C GLN A 353 20.98 -17.81 6.37
N PRO A 354 19.66 -17.66 6.20
CA PRO A 354 18.99 -16.78 5.22
C PRO A 354 19.19 -15.29 5.52
N SER A 355 19.07 -14.43 4.51
CA SER A 355 19.06 -12.98 4.67
C SER A 355 17.76 -12.53 5.36
N ILE A 356 17.88 -11.73 6.42
CA ILE A 356 16.73 -11.26 7.22
C ILE A 356 16.77 -9.75 7.29
N GLU A 357 15.65 -9.11 6.89
CA GLU A 357 15.46 -7.66 6.98
C GLU A 357 14.57 -7.31 8.16
N LEU A 358 15.07 -6.46 9.06
CA LEU A 358 14.33 -5.91 10.19
C LEU A 358 13.71 -4.55 9.84
N VAL A 359 12.85 -4.02 10.74
CA VAL A 359 12.27 -2.68 10.58
C VAL A 359 13.40 -1.66 10.34
N PRO A 360 13.37 -0.89 9.24
CA PRO A 360 14.45 0.00 8.85
C PRO A 360 14.48 1.28 9.72
N THR A 361 14.82 1.11 10.99
CA THR A 361 15.07 2.19 11.94
C THR A 361 16.55 2.58 11.94
N ASN A 362 16.87 3.74 12.49
CA ASN A 362 18.24 4.13 12.82
C ASN A 362 18.34 4.24 14.36
N PRO A 363 18.38 3.10 15.07
CA PRO A 363 18.29 3.07 16.51
C PRO A 363 19.55 3.69 17.13
N LYS A 364 19.35 4.45 18.20
CA LYS A 364 20.44 4.89 19.05
C LYS A 364 20.90 3.73 19.95
N PRO A 365 22.14 3.79 20.47
CA PRO A 365 22.65 2.75 21.35
C PRO A 365 21.72 2.49 22.55
N GLY A 366 21.28 1.22 22.69
CA GLY A 366 20.37 0.76 23.76
C GLY A 366 18.87 0.88 23.40
N GLU A 367 18.50 1.48 22.27
CA GLU A 367 17.09 1.49 21.82
C GLU A 367 16.64 0.10 21.32
N GLY A 368 17.61 -0.72 20.87
CA GLY A 368 17.36 -2.05 20.33
C GLY A 368 16.89 -2.05 18.88
N VAL A 369 16.58 -3.24 18.37
CA VAL A 369 16.02 -3.45 17.03
C VAL A 369 14.55 -3.86 17.11
N GLU A 370 13.81 -3.61 16.04
CA GLU A 370 12.39 -3.92 15.95
C GLU A 370 12.14 -4.98 14.88
N ILE A 371 11.30 -5.95 15.21
CA ILE A 371 10.91 -7.08 14.37
C ILE A 371 9.41 -7.00 14.16
N ALA A 372 8.99 -6.85 12.90
CA ALA A 372 7.59 -6.92 12.50
C ALA A 372 7.19 -8.38 12.25
N SER A 373 6.06 -8.81 12.81
CA SER A 373 5.64 -10.23 12.73
C SER A 373 4.76 -10.56 11.53
N TRP A 374 4.09 -9.60 10.92
CA TRP A 374 2.94 -9.81 10.04
C TRP A 374 3.28 -10.22 8.61
N MET A 375 4.52 -9.95 8.14
CA MET A 375 4.99 -10.42 6.82
C MET A 375 5.75 -11.74 6.89
N LEU A 376 6.11 -12.20 8.09
CA LEU A 376 6.74 -13.50 8.28
C LEU A 376 5.85 -14.63 7.76
N GLN A 377 6.44 -15.59 7.08
CA GLN A 377 5.77 -16.80 6.65
C GLN A 377 5.85 -17.90 7.74
N PRO A 378 5.06 -18.99 7.63
CA PRO A 378 5.14 -20.08 8.60
C PRO A 378 6.57 -20.60 8.77
N GLY A 379 7.04 -20.71 10.03
CA GLY A 379 8.41 -21.15 10.38
C GLY A 379 9.45 -20.03 10.40
N GLU A 380 9.18 -18.86 9.82
CA GLU A 380 10.18 -17.77 9.75
C GLU A 380 10.40 -17.07 11.10
N ALA A 381 9.42 -17.08 11.99
CA ALA A 381 9.60 -16.52 13.34
C ALA A 381 10.66 -17.27 14.14
N GLU A 382 10.70 -18.59 14.03
CA GLU A 382 11.70 -19.46 14.64
C GLU A 382 13.09 -19.21 14.04
N ILE A 383 13.18 -19.04 12.72
CA ILE A 383 14.43 -18.74 12.02
C ILE A 383 14.98 -17.37 12.46
N VAL A 384 14.14 -16.33 12.47
CA VAL A 384 14.54 -14.98 12.91
C VAL A 384 15.07 -15.03 14.35
N ALA A 385 14.34 -15.68 15.25
CA ALA A 385 14.75 -15.81 16.64
C ALA A 385 16.06 -16.57 16.79
N GLY A 386 16.23 -17.69 16.10
CA GLY A 386 17.46 -18.50 16.13
C GLY A 386 18.68 -17.72 15.60
N ARG A 387 18.52 -17.01 14.48
CA ARG A 387 19.60 -16.17 13.93
C ARG A 387 19.99 -15.04 14.88
N MET A 388 19.04 -14.41 15.55
CA MET A 388 19.33 -13.40 16.56
C MET A 388 20.00 -14.00 17.80
N GLU A 389 19.61 -15.20 18.23
CA GLU A 389 20.25 -15.92 19.33
C GLU A 389 21.71 -16.26 19.00
N GLU A 390 22.01 -16.71 17.77
CA GLU A 390 23.38 -16.97 17.30
C GLU A 390 24.26 -15.71 17.31
N ILE A 391 23.71 -14.55 16.96
CA ILE A 391 24.46 -13.29 16.89
C ILE A 391 24.66 -12.69 18.28
N LEU A 392 23.62 -12.70 19.13
CA LEU A 392 23.56 -12.00 20.43
C LEU A 392 23.85 -12.92 21.63
N GLY A 393 23.84 -14.23 21.43
CA GLY A 393 24.13 -15.21 22.47
C GLY A 393 25.61 -15.28 22.84
N PRO A 394 25.96 -15.97 23.94
CA PRO A 394 27.34 -16.18 24.30
C PRO A 394 28.05 -16.96 23.19
N LYS A 395 29.16 -16.40 22.71
CA LYS A 395 30.05 -17.14 21.78
C LYS A 395 30.62 -18.31 22.54
N ALA A 396 30.40 -19.53 22.03
CA ALA A 396 30.95 -20.77 22.60
C ALA A 396 32.46 -20.75 22.68
#